data_0003506e4ac3b7681f8ed6534a466598
#
_entry.id   0003506e4ac3b7681f8ed6534a466598
#
_cell.length_a   1.000
_cell.length_b   1.000
_cell.length_c   1.000
_cell.angle_alpha   90.00
_cell.angle_beta   90.00
_cell.angle_gamma   90.00
#
_symmetry.space_group_name_H-M   'P 1'
#
loop_
_entity.id
_entity.type
_entity.pdbx_description
1 polymer ?
#
loop_
_entity_poly.entity_id
_entity_poly.type
_entity_poly.pdbx_seq_one_letter_code
_entity_poly.pdbx_strand_id
1 'polypeptide(L)' 'MQFESKDQAFNSLKDKGFKYDKSMSIKEDKWFIFKKGRKYSLLTPKYDNILGTKWIVRTWR' A
#
# COMPACT_ATOMS: atom_id res chain seq x y z
N MET A 1 6.16 -2.88 -6.67
CA MET A 1 6.19 -1.42 -6.84
C MET A 1 6.63 -0.77 -5.52
N GLN A 2 7.42 0.27 -5.60
CA GLN A 2 8.06 0.88 -4.44
C GLN A 2 7.86 2.39 -4.45
N PHE A 3 7.58 2.98 -3.29
CA PHE A 3 7.40 4.42 -3.15
C PHE A 3 8.21 4.94 -1.97
N GLU A 4 8.58 6.21 -2.03
CA GLU A 4 9.35 6.83 -0.95
C GLU A 4 8.49 7.29 0.21
N SER A 5 7.21 7.53 -0.02
CA SER A 5 6.31 7.94 1.04
C SER A 5 4.98 7.21 0.93
N LYS A 6 4.27 7.12 2.06
CA LYS A 6 2.94 6.54 2.11
C LYS A 6 1.97 7.32 1.23
N ASP A 7 2.06 8.63 1.25
CA ASP A 7 1.15 9.49 0.48
C ASP A 7 1.30 9.26 -1.02
N GLN A 8 2.52 9.11 -1.50
CA GLN A 8 2.76 8.80 -2.91
C GLN A 8 2.11 7.48 -3.30
N ALA A 9 2.25 6.46 -2.43
CA ALA A 9 1.67 5.15 -2.68
C ALA A 9 0.14 5.22 -2.67
N PHE A 10 -0.45 5.92 -1.71
CA PHE A 10 -1.89 6.09 -1.64
C PHE A 10 -2.43 6.76 -2.90
N ASN A 11 -1.79 7.84 -3.32
CA ASN A 11 -2.21 8.58 -4.51
C ASN A 11 -2.11 7.72 -5.76
N SER A 12 -1.04 6.95 -5.89
CA SER A 12 -0.87 6.06 -7.03
C SER A 12 -1.97 5.00 -7.09
N LEU A 13 -2.31 4.40 -5.94
CA LEU A 13 -3.37 3.40 -5.91
C LEU A 13 -4.74 4.00 -6.20
N LYS A 14 -5.02 5.21 -5.69
CA LYS A 14 -6.27 5.89 -5.98
C LYS A 14 -6.39 6.22 -7.47
N ASP A 15 -5.30 6.67 -8.08
CA ASP A 15 -5.27 6.98 -9.52
C ASP A 15 -5.57 5.74 -10.37
N LYS A 16 -5.19 4.58 -9.88
CA LYS A 16 -5.47 3.31 -10.56
C LYS A 16 -6.87 2.77 -10.29
N GLY A 17 -7.64 3.46 -9.47
CA GLY A 17 -9.03 3.07 -9.18
C GLY A 17 -9.18 2.18 -7.95
N PHE A 18 -8.14 1.95 -7.20
CA PHE A 18 -8.23 1.19 -5.95
C PHE A 18 -8.84 2.05 -4.84
N LYS A 19 -9.61 1.39 -3.98
CA LYS A 19 -10.21 2.03 -2.80
C LYS A 19 -9.61 1.44 -1.54
N TYR A 20 -9.30 2.30 -0.58
CA TYR A 20 -8.79 1.85 0.71
C TYR A 20 -9.88 1.10 1.48
N ASP A 21 -9.57 -0.11 1.89
CA ASP A 21 -10.49 -0.95 2.67
C ASP A 21 -10.02 -0.98 4.13
N LYS A 22 -10.61 -0.11 4.93
CA LYS A 22 -10.24 0.00 6.33
C LYS A 22 -10.55 -1.27 7.12
N SER A 23 -11.60 -1.99 6.76
CA SER A 23 -12.00 -3.19 7.49
C SER A 23 -11.02 -4.34 7.33
N MET A 24 -10.27 -4.36 6.24
CA MET A 24 -9.25 -5.38 5.99
C MET A 24 -7.84 -4.94 6.44
N SER A 25 -7.68 -3.71 6.83
CA SER A 25 -6.39 -3.18 7.26
C SER A 25 -6.22 -3.43 8.75
N ILE A 26 -5.44 -4.46 9.09
CA ILE A 26 -5.40 -4.99 10.44
C ILE A 26 -4.29 -4.40 11.31
N LYS A 27 -3.21 -3.95 10.70
CA LYS A 27 -2.01 -3.55 11.46
C LYS A 27 -1.85 -2.05 11.49
N GLU A 28 -2.78 -1.37 12.11
CA GLU A 28 -2.66 0.06 12.37
C GLU A 28 -2.04 0.82 11.19
N ASP A 29 -0.80 1.34 11.36
CA ASP A 29 -0.15 2.15 10.35
C ASP A 29 0.78 1.36 9.44
N LYS A 30 0.77 0.03 9.52
CA LYS A 30 1.74 -0.81 8.80
C LYS A 30 1.15 -1.58 7.64
N TRP A 31 -0.16 -1.84 7.67
CA TRP A 31 -0.80 -2.66 6.65
C TRP A 31 -2.03 -1.95 6.14
N PHE A 32 -2.00 -1.59 4.87
CA PHE A 32 -3.11 -0.90 4.22
C PHE A 32 -3.58 -1.72 3.05
N ILE A 33 -4.82 -2.19 3.11
CA ILE A 33 -5.41 -3.00 2.05
C ILE A 33 -6.26 -2.12 1.16
N PHE A 34 -6.01 -2.20 -0.14
CA PHE A 34 -6.81 -1.52 -1.16
C PHE A 34 -7.50 -2.56 -2.01
N LYS A 35 -8.68 -2.23 -2.48
CA LYS A 35 -9.49 -3.16 -3.27
C LYS A 35 -9.98 -2.49 -4.55
N LYS A 36 -9.95 -3.26 -5.64
CA LYS A 36 -10.53 -2.85 -6.92
C LYS A 36 -11.14 -4.08 -7.56
N GLY A 37 -12.51 -4.18 -7.53
CA GLY A 37 -13.17 -5.37 -8.02
C GLY A 37 -12.71 -6.61 -7.28
N ARG A 38 -12.08 -7.53 -7.99
CA ARG A 38 -11.54 -8.77 -7.41
C ARG A 38 -10.05 -8.70 -7.09
N LYS A 39 -9.43 -7.55 -7.33
CA LYS A 39 -8.01 -7.35 -7.08
C LYS A 39 -7.80 -6.69 -5.73
N TYR A 40 -6.71 -7.06 -5.10
CA TYR A 40 -6.30 -6.49 -3.82
C TYR A 40 -4.87 -6.00 -3.92
N SER A 41 -4.59 -4.90 -3.25
CA SER A 41 -3.23 -4.38 -3.13
C SER A 41 -2.91 -4.20 -1.66
N LEU A 42 -1.76 -4.69 -1.24
CA LEU A 42 -1.24 -4.49 0.11
C LEU A 42 -0.13 -3.46 0.06
N LEU A 43 -0.29 -2.41 0.84
CA LEU A 43 0.74 -1.39 1.02
C LEU A 43 1.34 -1.57 2.40
N THR A 44 2.66 -1.77 2.46
CA THR A 44 3.37 -1.98 3.71
C THR A 44 4.73 -1.30 3.67
N PRO A 45 5.22 -0.78 4.81
CA PRO A 45 6.56 -0.21 4.86
C PRO A 45 7.62 -1.31 4.98
N LYS A 46 8.76 -1.08 4.35
CA LYS A 46 9.93 -1.93 4.51
C LYS A 46 11.10 -1.06 4.92
N TYR A 47 11.68 -1.37 6.07
CA TYR A 47 12.81 -0.64 6.58
C TYR A 47 14.11 -1.14 5.96
N ASP A 48 14.96 -0.21 5.55
CA ASP A 48 16.28 -0.49 5.02
C ASP A 48 17.29 0.41 5.73
N ASN A 49 18.35 -0.18 6.26
CA ASN A 49 19.34 0.57 7.04
C ASN A 49 20.09 1.64 6.23
N ILE A 50 20.17 1.44 4.93
CA ILE A 50 20.91 2.35 4.05
C ILE A 50 19.97 3.36 3.38
N LEU A 51 18.85 2.88 2.86
CA LEU A 51 17.93 3.68 2.06
C LEU A 51 16.77 4.27 2.84
N GLY A 52 16.64 3.91 4.12
CA GLY A 52 15.52 4.34 4.95
C GLY A 52 14.27 3.49 4.69
N THR A 53 13.11 4.04 5.06
CA THR A 53 11.84 3.32 4.90
C THR A 53 11.32 3.48 3.47
N LYS A 54 10.97 2.39 2.85
CA LYS A 54 10.31 2.36 1.54
C LYS A 54 8.92 1.76 1.69
N TRP A 55 7.99 2.24 0.87
CA TRP A 55 6.62 1.74 0.87
C TRP A 55 6.42 0.83 -0.32
N ILE A 56 6.05 -0.41 -0.05
CA ILE A 56 5.97 -1.45 -1.06
C ILE A 56 4.52 -1.84 -1.30
N VAL A 57 4.16 -1.94 -2.57
CA VAL A 57 2.82 -2.34 -3.00
C VAL A 57 2.90 -3.72 -3.63
N ARG A 58 2.08 -4.64 -3.14
CA ARG A 58 1.91 -5.98 -3.72
C ARG A 58 0.45 -6.12 -4.14
N THR A 59 0.22 -6.60 -5.34
CA THR A 59 -1.12 -6.77 -5.88
C THR A 59 -1.39 -8.23 -6.17
N TRP A 60 -2.61 -8.70 -5.82
CA TRP A 60 -3.03 -10.06 -6.12
C TRP A 60 -4.54 -10.08 -6.37
N ARG A 61 -5.02 -11.23 -6.81
CA ARG A 61 -6.45 -11.45 -7.03
C ARG A 61 -7.07 -12.31 -5.95
#